data_1253005976ee80da33226ba04a3252be
#
_entry.id   1253005976ee80da33226ba04a3252be
#
_cell.length_a   1.000
_cell.length_b   1.000
_cell.length_c   1.000
_cell.angle_alpha   90.00
_cell.angle_beta   90.00
_cell.angle_gamma   90.00
#
_symmetry.space_group_name_H-M   'P 1'
#
loop_
_entity.id
_entity.type
_entity.pdbx_description
1 polymer ?
#
loop_
_entity_poly.entity_id
_entity_poly.type
_entity_poly.pdbx_seq_one_letter_code
_entity_poly.pdbx_strand_id
1 'polypeptide(L)'
;TVLLRGDASESNFKNAVLSDYRYIHFATHSFVNTENPINSGILLEPNGSNGEDGILYASEILGLEVPAELVVLSSCDSAMEGSGQSSGLSGFSRGFIYAGAKNLVASLWPSDDVATHLLMQQFYANMTSGQSIGTSLRNAKKAIMNTPGPISHPYYWSGFIHIGPPA
;
A
#
# COMPACT_ATOMS: atom_id res chain seq x y z
N THR A 1 -5.19 -15.77 -0.77
CA THR A 1 -6.24 -15.35 -1.73
C THR A 1 -5.68 -14.23 -2.58
N VAL A 2 -5.90 -14.26 -3.87
CA VAL A 2 -5.60 -13.18 -4.82
C VAL A 2 -6.90 -12.81 -5.49
N LEU A 3 -7.28 -11.53 -5.42
CA LEU A 3 -8.42 -10.99 -6.14
C LEU A 3 -7.90 -10.25 -7.38
N LEU A 4 -8.44 -10.53 -8.53
CA LEU A 4 -8.02 -9.96 -9.81
C LEU A 4 -9.24 -9.48 -10.60
N ARG A 5 -9.08 -8.37 -11.32
CA ARG A 5 -10.13 -7.81 -12.20
C ARG A 5 -11.45 -7.64 -11.44
N GLY A 6 -12.56 -8.14 -11.98
CA GLY A 6 -13.89 -8.02 -11.37
C GLY A 6 -14.02 -8.56 -9.94
N ASP A 7 -13.16 -9.48 -9.52
CA ASP A 7 -13.13 -9.97 -8.14
C ASP A 7 -12.42 -9.00 -7.19
N ALA A 8 -11.54 -8.13 -7.71
CA ALA A 8 -10.85 -7.08 -6.93
C ALA A 8 -11.78 -5.87 -6.71
N SER A 9 -13.00 -6.12 -6.26
CA SER A 9 -14.02 -5.12 -6.03
C SER A 9 -14.03 -4.65 -4.58
N GLU A 10 -14.52 -3.44 -4.39
CA GLU A 10 -14.71 -2.81 -3.09
C GLU A 10 -15.60 -3.67 -2.18
N SER A 11 -16.70 -4.16 -2.73
CA SER A 11 -17.65 -5.04 -2.02
C SER A 11 -16.97 -6.34 -1.55
N ASN A 12 -16.17 -6.99 -2.40
CA ASN A 12 -15.47 -8.20 -2.01
C ASN A 12 -14.42 -7.93 -0.91
N PHE A 13 -13.74 -6.79 -0.98
CA PHE A 13 -12.81 -6.39 0.07
C PHE A 13 -13.51 -6.14 1.41
N LYS A 14 -14.58 -5.34 1.41
CA LYS A 14 -15.33 -4.99 2.63
C LYS A 14 -16.04 -6.19 3.26
N ASN A 15 -16.49 -7.15 2.46
CA ASN A 15 -17.17 -8.35 2.92
C ASN A 15 -16.21 -9.49 3.33
N ALA A 16 -14.90 -9.33 3.06
CA ALA A 16 -13.91 -10.32 3.47
C ALA A 16 -13.71 -10.29 4.99
N VAL A 17 -13.45 -11.47 5.58
CA VAL A 17 -13.02 -11.58 6.96
C VAL A 17 -11.55 -11.16 7.03
N LEU A 18 -11.29 -9.86 7.18
CA LEU A 18 -9.94 -9.28 7.07
C LEU A 18 -8.97 -9.80 8.14
N SER A 19 -9.47 -10.29 9.26
CA SER A 19 -8.67 -10.96 10.30
C SER A 19 -8.02 -12.27 9.86
N ASP A 20 -8.51 -12.89 8.77
CA ASP A 20 -7.94 -14.13 8.23
C ASP A 20 -6.68 -13.84 7.38
N TYR A 21 -6.38 -12.57 7.09
CA TYR A 21 -5.27 -12.18 6.25
C TYR A 21 -4.17 -11.52 7.07
N ARG A 22 -3.03 -12.22 7.12
CA ARG A 22 -1.82 -11.69 7.76
C ARG A 22 -1.23 -10.51 7.00
N TYR A 23 -1.29 -10.57 5.66
CA TYR A 23 -0.79 -9.55 4.76
C TYR A 23 -1.88 -9.14 3.77
N ILE A 24 -2.03 -7.84 3.54
CA ILE A 24 -2.92 -7.27 2.54
C ILE A 24 -2.08 -6.40 1.60
N HIS A 25 -2.23 -6.60 0.30
CA HIS A 25 -1.48 -5.83 -0.70
C HIS A 25 -2.43 -5.26 -1.76
N PHE A 26 -2.46 -3.95 -1.86
CA PHE A 26 -3.14 -3.22 -2.92
C PHE A 26 -2.12 -2.87 -4.01
N ALA A 27 -2.23 -3.56 -5.15
CA ALA A 27 -1.46 -3.30 -6.37
C ALA A 27 -2.41 -2.74 -7.44
N THR A 28 -2.97 -1.57 -7.18
CA THR A 28 -3.94 -0.88 -8.01
C THR A 28 -3.68 0.61 -7.99
N HIS A 29 -4.48 1.40 -8.69
CA HIS A 29 -4.37 2.85 -8.66
C HIS A 29 -4.96 3.46 -7.38
N SER A 30 -4.45 4.62 -7.00
CA SER A 30 -5.00 5.43 -5.92
C SER A 30 -4.88 6.92 -6.26
N PHE A 31 -5.62 7.74 -5.56
CA PHE A 31 -5.49 9.19 -5.63
C PHE A 31 -5.51 9.80 -4.23
N VAL A 32 -4.79 10.89 -4.08
CA VAL A 32 -4.75 11.66 -2.82
C VAL A 32 -5.53 12.95 -3.01
N ASN A 33 -6.50 13.17 -2.13
CA ASN A 33 -7.20 14.45 -2.04
C ASN A 33 -6.46 15.32 -1.01
N THR A 34 -5.76 16.35 -1.50
CA THR A 34 -4.93 17.23 -0.67
C THR A 34 -5.73 18.21 0.16
N GLU A 35 -6.95 18.56 -0.26
CA GLU A 35 -7.83 19.50 0.46
C GLU A 35 -8.56 18.76 1.59
N ASN A 36 -8.97 17.52 1.34
CA ASN A 36 -9.65 16.68 2.32
C ASN A 36 -9.11 15.25 2.28
N PRO A 37 -8.08 14.92 3.06
CA PRO A 37 -7.40 13.62 3.00
C PRO A 37 -8.29 12.40 3.23
N ILE A 38 -9.41 12.53 3.93
CA ILE A 38 -10.36 11.43 4.13
C ILE A 38 -11.11 11.03 2.86
N ASN A 39 -11.11 11.90 1.85
CA ASN A 39 -11.66 11.65 0.51
C ASN A 39 -10.60 11.10 -0.47
N SER A 40 -9.42 10.78 0.00
CA SER A 40 -8.45 10.02 -0.79
C SER A 40 -8.98 8.60 -1.01
N GLY A 41 -8.72 7.99 -2.17
CA GLY A 41 -9.35 6.71 -2.55
C GLY A 41 -8.38 5.72 -3.22
N ILE A 42 -8.60 4.45 -2.96
CA ILE A 42 -7.97 3.32 -3.67
C ILE A 42 -8.98 2.84 -4.70
N LEU A 43 -8.59 2.79 -5.98
CA LEU A 43 -9.46 2.36 -7.07
C LEU A 43 -9.55 0.84 -7.08
N LEU A 44 -10.76 0.34 -6.94
CA LEU A 44 -11.11 -1.06 -7.05
C LEU A 44 -12.12 -1.24 -8.18
N GLU A 45 -12.48 -2.46 -8.50
CA GLU A 45 -13.47 -2.71 -9.54
C GLU A 45 -14.88 -2.37 -9.02
N PRO A 46 -15.64 -1.52 -9.72
CA PRO A 46 -17.04 -1.27 -9.39
C PRO A 46 -17.88 -2.49 -9.76
N ASN A 47 -18.51 -3.14 -8.80
CA ASN A 47 -19.38 -4.29 -9.08
C ASN A 47 -20.89 -4.00 -8.99
N GLY A 48 -21.25 -2.74 -8.79
CA GLY A 48 -22.64 -2.27 -8.77
C GLY A 48 -23.53 -2.88 -7.68
N SER A 49 -22.94 -3.63 -6.76
CA SER A 49 -23.66 -4.26 -5.65
C SER A 49 -23.64 -3.33 -4.45
N ASN A 50 -24.79 -3.15 -3.79
CA ASN A 50 -24.90 -2.44 -2.50
C ASN A 50 -24.50 -0.94 -2.49
N GLY A 51 -24.44 -0.28 -3.66
CA GLY A 51 -24.10 1.15 -3.73
C GLY A 51 -22.61 1.46 -3.65
N GLU A 52 -21.75 0.46 -3.76
CA GLU A 52 -20.31 0.61 -3.84
C GLU A 52 -19.90 1.19 -5.20
N ASP A 53 -19.11 2.26 -5.18
CA ASP A 53 -18.70 2.99 -6.39
C ASP A 53 -17.35 2.52 -6.98
N GLY A 54 -16.72 1.55 -6.35
CA GLY A 54 -15.41 1.03 -6.74
C GLY A 54 -14.24 1.86 -6.20
N ILE A 55 -14.50 2.73 -5.24
CA ILE A 55 -13.46 3.54 -4.60
C ILE A 55 -13.48 3.27 -3.09
N LEU A 56 -12.45 2.63 -2.59
CA LEU A 56 -12.27 2.49 -1.15
C LEU A 56 -11.68 3.78 -0.58
N TYR A 57 -12.52 4.62 -0.02
CA TYR A 57 -12.10 5.90 0.57
C TYR A 57 -11.39 5.73 1.91
N ALA A 58 -10.50 6.65 2.23
CA ALA A 58 -9.83 6.69 3.54
C ALA A 58 -10.83 6.80 4.70
N SER A 59 -11.95 7.51 4.50
CA SER A 59 -13.05 7.59 5.46
C SER A 59 -13.71 6.25 5.75
N GLU A 60 -13.80 5.37 4.76
CA GLU A 60 -14.40 4.05 4.92
C GLU A 60 -13.44 3.08 5.61
N ILE A 61 -12.13 3.17 5.28
CA ILE A 61 -11.08 2.38 5.95
C ILE A 61 -11.11 2.60 7.46
N LEU A 62 -11.39 3.82 7.93
CA LEU A 62 -11.53 4.13 9.35
C LEU A 62 -12.63 3.34 10.06
N GLY A 63 -13.66 2.89 9.33
CA GLY A 63 -14.76 2.08 9.84
C GLY A 63 -14.51 0.56 9.76
N LEU A 64 -13.38 0.11 9.21
CA LEU A 64 -13.05 -1.30 9.06
C LEU A 64 -12.21 -1.80 10.25
N GLU A 65 -12.23 -3.11 10.47
CA GLU A 65 -11.28 -3.82 11.33
C GLU A 65 -10.25 -4.55 10.45
N VAL A 66 -9.02 -4.04 10.42
CA VAL A 66 -7.92 -4.56 9.59
C VAL A 66 -6.74 -4.99 10.49
N PRO A 67 -6.85 -6.07 11.26
CA PRO A 67 -5.81 -6.49 12.19
C PRO A 67 -4.63 -7.19 11.49
N ALA A 68 -4.31 -6.74 10.28
CA ALA A 68 -3.24 -7.30 9.47
C ALA A 68 -1.86 -6.98 10.07
N GLU A 69 -0.91 -7.90 9.94
CA GLU A 69 0.49 -7.65 10.30
C GLU A 69 1.13 -6.63 9.37
N LEU A 70 0.73 -6.64 8.09
CA LEU A 70 1.25 -5.72 7.08
C LEU A 70 0.17 -5.38 6.05
N VAL A 71 0.03 -4.09 5.77
CA VAL A 71 -0.64 -3.58 4.58
C VAL A 71 0.38 -2.98 3.64
N VAL A 72 0.36 -3.36 2.35
CA VAL A 72 1.22 -2.80 1.31
C VAL A 72 0.37 -2.00 0.33
N LEU A 73 0.74 -0.75 0.12
CA LEU A 73 0.15 0.15 -0.85
C LEU A 73 1.21 0.47 -1.90
N SER A 74 1.25 -0.33 -2.97
CA SER A 74 2.20 -0.13 -4.07
C SER A 74 1.67 0.80 -5.17
N SER A 75 0.55 1.47 -4.89
CA SER A 75 -0.05 2.49 -5.75
C SER A 75 0.67 3.83 -5.64
N CYS A 76 0.45 4.68 -6.63
CA CYS A 76 1.04 6.01 -6.71
C CYS A 76 0.59 6.90 -5.54
N ASP A 77 1.54 7.68 -4.97
CA ASP A 77 1.29 8.70 -3.95
C ASP A 77 0.59 8.23 -2.66
N SER A 78 0.65 6.92 -2.37
CA SER A 78 -0.10 6.33 -1.25
C SER A 78 0.36 6.80 0.14
N ALA A 79 1.56 7.39 0.25
CA ALA A 79 2.12 7.88 1.52
C ALA A 79 2.23 9.41 1.60
N MET A 80 1.98 10.17 0.50
CA MET A 80 2.11 11.64 0.51
C MET A 80 0.83 12.32 0.99
N GLU A 81 0.97 13.31 1.85
CA GLU A 81 0.00 14.41 2.00
C GLU A 81 0.43 15.57 1.10
N GLY A 82 -0.55 16.27 0.52
CA GLY A 82 -0.33 17.39 -0.38
C GLY A 82 0.56 18.48 0.19
N SER A 83 0.99 19.38 -0.67
CA SER A 83 2.02 20.42 -0.52
C SER A 83 1.80 21.50 0.54
N GLY A 84 1.17 21.21 1.67
CA GLY A 84 0.91 22.13 2.76
C GLY A 84 1.36 21.60 4.11
N GLN A 85 2.49 22.06 4.59
CA GLN A 85 2.96 22.17 5.99
C GLN A 85 2.82 20.98 6.97
N SER A 86 2.35 19.83 6.60
CA SER A 86 2.43 18.65 7.45
C SER A 86 3.07 17.50 6.68
N SER A 87 4.33 17.23 6.96
CA SER A 87 5.02 15.99 6.62
C SER A 87 4.33 14.84 7.35
N GLY A 88 3.18 14.41 6.86
CA GLY A 88 2.34 13.40 7.48
C GLY A 88 2.02 12.27 6.53
N LEU A 89 1.61 11.16 7.10
CA LEU A 89 1.08 10.01 6.40
C LEU A 89 -0.18 10.40 5.62
N SER A 90 -0.34 9.87 4.41
CA SER A 90 -1.59 10.04 3.65
C SER A 90 -2.82 9.59 4.45
N GLY A 91 -3.99 10.02 4.04
CA GLY A 91 -5.25 9.63 4.65
C GLY A 91 -5.39 8.10 4.77
N PHE A 92 -4.97 7.34 3.75
CA PHE A 92 -5.00 5.87 3.81
C PHE A 92 -4.03 5.29 4.84
N SER A 93 -2.80 5.82 4.89
CA SER A 93 -1.80 5.30 5.84
C SER A 93 -2.29 5.43 7.27
N ARG A 94 -2.88 6.56 7.61
CA ARG A 94 -3.52 6.78 8.90
C ARG A 94 -4.74 5.89 9.06
N GLY A 95 -5.59 5.77 8.02
CA GLY A 95 -6.78 4.94 8.02
C GLY A 95 -6.46 3.48 8.35
N PHE A 96 -5.50 2.86 7.66
CA PHE A 96 -5.13 1.47 7.90
C PHE A 96 -4.49 1.24 9.28
N ILE A 97 -3.64 2.15 9.75
CA ILE A 97 -3.09 2.04 11.11
C ILE A 97 -4.19 2.16 12.15
N TYR A 98 -5.12 3.10 11.98
CA TYR A 98 -6.27 3.25 12.87
C TYR A 98 -7.19 2.03 12.84
N ALA A 99 -7.40 1.46 11.67
CA ALA A 99 -8.18 0.23 11.48
C ALA A 99 -7.52 -1.03 12.08
N GLY A 100 -6.27 -0.94 12.57
CA GLY A 100 -5.58 -2.01 13.29
C GLY A 100 -4.38 -2.64 12.57
N ALA A 101 -4.00 -2.16 11.39
CA ALA A 101 -2.81 -2.63 10.72
C ALA A 101 -1.54 -2.31 11.54
N LYS A 102 -0.68 -3.31 11.75
CA LYS A 102 0.51 -3.15 12.58
C LYS A 102 1.67 -2.47 11.83
N ASN A 103 1.76 -2.73 10.54
CA ASN A 103 2.78 -2.18 9.66
C ASN A 103 2.17 -1.77 8.33
N LEU A 104 2.76 -0.76 7.72
CA LEU A 104 2.42 -0.31 6.39
C LEU A 104 3.70 -0.15 5.56
N VAL A 105 3.64 -0.57 4.30
CA VAL A 105 4.63 -0.21 3.27
C VAL A 105 3.90 0.56 2.19
N ALA A 106 4.36 1.76 1.88
CA ALA A 106 3.70 2.64 0.92
C ALA A 106 4.72 3.42 0.08
N SER A 107 4.29 3.90 -1.10
CA SER A 107 5.10 4.73 -1.97
C SER A 107 4.85 6.21 -1.74
N LEU A 108 5.91 7.02 -1.74
CA LEU A 108 5.87 8.48 -1.61
C LEU A 108 5.56 9.20 -2.95
N TRP A 109 5.76 8.52 -4.07
CA TRP A 109 5.51 9.06 -5.42
C TRP A 109 5.17 7.94 -6.40
N PRO A 110 4.62 8.29 -7.58
CA PRO A 110 4.37 7.31 -8.64
C PRO A 110 5.65 6.57 -9.01
N SER A 111 5.61 5.26 -8.96
CA SER A 111 6.74 4.41 -9.31
C SER A 111 6.44 3.59 -10.58
N ASP A 112 7.49 3.24 -11.30
CA ASP A 112 7.41 2.40 -12.48
C ASP A 112 6.95 0.97 -12.12
N ASP A 113 6.04 0.40 -12.90
CA ASP A 113 5.45 -0.91 -12.62
C ASP A 113 6.48 -2.03 -12.60
N VAL A 114 7.47 -1.99 -13.52
CA VAL A 114 8.51 -3.02 -13.61
C VAL A 114 9.44 -2.96 -12.38
N ALA A 115 9.87 -1.75 -12.03
CA ALA A 115 10.73 -1.55 -10.86
C ALA A 115 9.99 -1.91 -9.56
N THR A 116 8.73 -1.54 -9.45
CA THR A 116 7.86 -1.89 -8.32
C THR A 116 7.69 -3.40 -8.19
N HIS A 117 7.41 -4.07 -9.31
CA HIS A 117 7.28 -5.54 -9.31
C HIS A 117 8.56 -6.21 -8.81
N LEU A 118 9.72 -5.83 -9.33
CA LEU A 118 11.01 -6.38 -8.92
C LEU A 118 11.31 -6.10 -7.44
N LEU A 119 11.03 -4.88 -6.97
CA LEU A 119 11.21 -4.51 -5.58
C LEU A 119 10.31 -5.34 -4.66
N MET A 120 9.04 -5.51 -5.00
CA MET A 120 8.09 -6.30 -4.21
C MET A 120 8.43 -7.79 -4.22
N GLN A 121 8.92 -8.34 -5.35
CA GLN A 121 9.44 -9.72 -5.38
C GLN A 121 10.58 -9.92 -4.36
N GLN A 122 11.57 -9.02 -4.35
CA GLN A 122 12.68 -9.08 -3.40
C GLN A 122 12.21 -8.87 -1.96
N PHE A 123 11.28 -7.95 -1.75
CA PHE A 123 10.70 -7.67 -0.45
C PHE A 123 10.02 -8.91 0.15
N TYR A 124 9.13 -9.54 -0.59
CA TYR A 124 8.43 -10.74 -0.11
C TYR A 124 9.37 -11.95 0.02
N ALA A 125 10.35 -12.10 -0.88
CA ALA A 125 11.37 -13.15 -0.74
C ALA A 125 12.16 -13.00 0.57
N ASN A 126 12.54 -11.78 0.94
CA ASN A 126 13.22 -11.50 2.20
C ASN A 126 12.31 -11.78 3.41
N MET A 127 11.04 -11.38 3.35
CA MET A 127 10.07 -11.67 4.41
C MET A 127 9.87 -13.17 4.62
N THR A 128 9.71 -13.93 3.54
CA THR A 128 9.54 -15.40 3.62
C THR A 128 10.78 -16.12 4.13
N SER A 129 11.98 -15.51 4.01
CA SER A 129 13.21 -15.99 4.63
C SER A 129 13.32 -15.66 6.14
N GLY A 130 12.29 -15.02 6.74
CA GLY A 130 12.22 -14.73 8.17
C GLY A 130 12.80 -13.38 8.58
N GLN A 131 13.11 -12.51 7.62
CA GLN A 131 13.56 -11.14 7.94
C GLN A 131 12.38 -10.26 8.40
N SER A 132 12.65 -9.28 9.27
CA SER A 132 11.65 -8.28 9.65
C SER A 132 11.22 -7.43 8.45
N ILE A 133 10.03 -6.82 8.50
CA ILE A 133 9.46 -6.01 7.43
C ILE A 133 10.42 -4.88 7.02
N GLY A 134 10.94 -4.12 7.98
CA GLY A 134 11.87 -3.02 7.70
C GLY A 134 13.19 -3.50 7.08
N THR A 135 13.74 -4.61 7.59
CA THR A 135 14.96 -5.23 7.03
C THR A 135 14.71 -5.75 5.61
N SER A 136 13.57 -6.41 5.38
CA SER A 136 13.16 -6.93 4.08
C SER A 136 13.06 -5.82 3.04
N LEU A 137 12.41 -4.70 3.38
CA LEU A 137 12.30 -3.55 2.48
C LEU A 137 13.67 -2.92 2.19
N ARG A 138 14.49 -2.72 3.23
CA ARG A 138 15.86 -2.21 3.07
C ARG A 138 16.70 -3.08 2.13
N ASN A 139 16.64 -4.39 2.29
CA ASN A 139 17.41 -5.32 1.46
C ASN A 139 16.86 -5.40 0.04
N ALA A 140 15.54 -5.33 -0.16
CA ALA A 140 14.93 -5.21 -1.47
C ALA A 140 15.40 -3.95 -2.22
N LYS A 141 15.39 -2.79 -1.55
CA LYS A 141 15.92 -1.54 -2.11
C LYS A 141 17.39 -1.67 -2.52
N LYS A 142 18.23 -2.27 -1.67
CA LYS A 142 19.65 -2.53 -1.99
C LYS A 142 19.81 -3.43 -3.21
N ALA A 143 18.97 -4.44 -3.37
CA ALA A 143 19.00 -5.31 -4.53
C ALA A 143 18.71 -4.52 -5.81
N ILE A 144 17.67 -3.68 -5.83
CA ILE A 144 17.34 -2.83 -6.99
C ILE A 144 18.45 -1.81 -7.26
N MET A 145 18.97 -1.15 -6.22
CA MET A 145 20.08 -0.19 -6.34
C MET A 145 21.32 -0.80 -7.02
N ASN A 146 21.59 -2.08 -6.79
CA ASN A 146 22.74 -2.80 -7.36
C ASN A 146 22.42 -3.51 -8.69
N THR A 147 21.20 -3.36 -9.22
CA THR A 147 20.83 -3.93 -10.52
C THR A 147 21.41 -3.07 -11.64
N PRO A 148 22.05 -3.64 -12.67
CA PRO A 148 22.53 -2.85 -13.81
C PRO A 148 21.39 -2.16 -14.56
N GLY A 149 21.63 -0.94 -15.01
CA GLY A 149 20.69 -0.19 -15.86
C GLY A 149 19.89 0.89 -15.14
N PRO A 150 18.89 1.48 -15.82
CA PRO A 150 18.17 2.66 -15.34
C PRO A 150 17.45 2.46 -14.00
N ILE A 151 16.98 1.24 -13.70
CA ILE A 151 16.21 0.96 -12.48
C ILE A 151 17.02 1.10 -11.19
N SER A 152 18.36 1.14 -11.27
CA SER A 152 19.22 1.43 -10.12
C SER A 152 19.12 2.88 -9.64
N HIS A 153 18.57 3.78 -10.47
CA HIS A 153 18.36 5.18 -10.09
C HIS A 153 17.40 5.28 -8.88
N PRO A 154 17.69 6.11 -7.87
CA PRO A 154 16.90 6.21 -6.65
C PRO A 154 15.40 6.45 -6.85
N TYR A 155 15.00 7.10 -7.91
CA TYR A 155 13.60 7.32 -8.27
C TYR A 155 12.77 6.02 -8.23
N TYR A 156 13.34 4.90 -8.67
CA TYR A 156 12.62 3.63 -8.82
C TYR A 156 12.47 2.81 -7.52
N TRP A 157 13.24 3.09 -6.48
CA TRP A 157 13.24 2.27 -5.27
C TRP A 157 13.18 3.07 -3.96
N SER A 158 13.63 4.33 -3.93
CA SER A 158 13.75 5.05 -2.67
C SER A 158 12.40 5.55 -2.13
N GLY A 159 11.37 5.68 -2.98
CA GLY A 159 10.03 6.14 -2.62
C GLY A 159 9.28 5.24 -1.65
N PHE A 160 9.57 3.96 -1.61
CA PHE A 160 8.88 3.07 -0.67
C PHE A 160 9.35 3.30 0.76
N ILE A 161 8.42 3.46 1.69
CA ILE A 161 8.68 3.64 3.11
C ILE A 161 7.97 2.56 3.94
N HIS A 162 8.54 2.24 5.08
CA HIS A 162 7.92 1.39 6.11
C HIS A 162 7.46 2.27 7.27
N ILE A 163 6.23 2.07 7.70
CA ILE A 163 5.59 2.72 8.83
C ILE A 163 5.13 1.61 9.77
N GLY A 164 5.62 1.64 10.99
CA GLY A 164 5.33 0.62 11.99
C GLY A 164 6.40 0.60 13.08
N PRO A 165 6.32 -0.33 14.01
CA PRO A 165 7.34 -0.45 15.05
C PRO A 165 8.72 -0.73 14.43
N PRO A 166 9.78 -0.22 15.05
CA PRO A 166 11.14 -0.54 14.62
C PRO A 166 11.38 -2.06 14.63
N ALA A 167 12.21 -2.52 13.69
CA ALA A 167 12.59 -3.93 13.59
C ALA A 167 13.51 -4.36 14.73
#